data_fe5273fed08373a8d1cc1f5efa13a98f
#
_entry.id   fe5273fed08373a8d1cc1f5efa13a98f
#
_cell.length_a   1.000
_cell.length_b   1.000
_cell.length_c   1.000
_cell.angle_alpha   90.00
_cell.angle_beta   90.00
_cell.angle_gamma   90.00
#
_symmetry.space_group_name_H-M   'P 1'
#
loop_
_entity.id
_entity.type
_entity.pdbx_description
1 polymer ?
#
loop_
_entity_poly.entity_id
_entity_poly.type
_entity_poly.pdbx_seq_one_letter_code
_entity_poly.pdbx_strand_id
1 'polypeptide(L)'
;MDLQALVVNTHFTEHKLGRSVNGRVVSAIILDNKIWDDCFTACKIVSPLIKLLKLVDADDKPSLGIIYEGMMRSENRIKEMFKHSKIAYQPYTEIINSRWDKHLKKNLHAATYFLNPACFFDENYKEASDVMRGLLDLITLHCKVNNLDSVEAMKEIHLYRDRKESFDRPEAFRAAKKLQHNEWWRLFGGSAPCLQNIGLRILSQAYASSGCEKNWSLFHQIHTKRRNRLEHDRLSDIVYATYNLHLKSSGHEGDDINEANLQQVMADFDD
;
A
#
# COMPACT_ATOMS: atom_id res chain seq x y z
N MET A 1 -28.86 12.31 -9.45
CA MET A 1 -29.29 13.46 -10.29
C MET A 1 -28.00 14.05 -10.85
N ASP A 2 -27.92 14.14 -12.16
CA ASP A 2 -26.73 14.66 -12.81
C ASP A 2 -26.64 16.18 -12.58
N LEU A 3 -25.45 16.70 -12.23
CA LEU A 3 -25.24 18.13 -11.98
C LEU A 3 -25.55 18.97 -13.22
N GLN A 4 -25.26 18.46 -14.40
CA GLN A 4 -25.56 19.14 -15.66
C GLN A 4 -27.09 19.24 -15.86
N ALA A 5 -27.82 18.18 -15.59
CA ALA A 5 -29.28 18.20 -15.63
C ALA A 5 -29.89 19.17 -14.59
N LEU A 6 -29.24 19.29 -13.42
CA LEU A 6 -29.72 20.22 -12.38
C LEU A 6 -29.64 21.67 -12.82
N VAL A 7 -28.49 22.11 -13.40
CA VAL A 7 -28.28 23.54 -13.74
C VAL A 7 -29.06 23.99 -14.97
N VAL A 8 -29.57 23.06 -15.79
CA VAL A 8 -30.47 23.37 -16.93
C VAL A 8 -31.95 23.26 -16.57
N ASN A 9 -32.27 22.72 -15.39
CA ASN A 9 -33.65 22.56 -14.94
C ASN A 9 -34.29 23.91 -14.65
N THR A 10 -35.58 24.04 -14.99
CA THR A 10 -36.35 25.27 -14.77
C THR A 10 -36.37 25.73 -13.32
N HIS A 11 -36.46 24.79 -12.37
CA HIS A 11 -36.38 25.11 -10.93
C HIS A 11 -35.10 25.84 -10.55
N PHE A 12 -33.95 25.47 -11.14
CA PHE A 12 -32.67 26.14 -10.88
C PHE A 12 -32.58 27.47 -11.65
N THR A 13 -32.91 27.47 -12.93
CA THR A 13 -32.76 28.64 -13.81
C THR A 13 -33.71 29.78 -13.44
N GLU A 14 -34.87 29.46 -12.89
CA GLU A 14 -35.84 30.46 -12.41
C GLU A 14 -35.62 30.88 -10.96
N HIS A 15 -34.88 30.10 -10.18
CA HIS A 15 -34.59 30.42 -8.80
C HIS A 15 -33.68 31.65 -8.68
N LYS A 16 -33.90 32.46 -7.63
CA LYS A 16 -33.12 33.68 -7.38
C LYS A 16 -31.61 33.46 -7.41
N LEU A 17 -31.13 32.35 -6.86
CA LEU A 17 -29.69 32.01 -6.86
C LEU A 17 -29.18 31.62 -8.27
N GLY A 18 -29.96 30.90 -9.06
CA GLY A 18 -29.61 30.54 -10.44
C GLY A 18 -29.52 31.76 -11.37
N ARG A 19 -30.38 32.76 -11.14
CA ARG A 19 -30.37 34.04 -11.87
C ARG A 19 -29.25 35.01 -11.44
N SER A 20 -28.61 34.76 -10.31
CA SER A 20 -27.50 35.58 -9.80
C SER A 20 -26.25 35.48 -10.72
N VAL A 21 -25.34 36.44 -10.59
CA VAL A 21 -24.08 36.41 -11.32
C VAL A 21 -23.30 35.13 -11.01
N ASN A 22 -23.21 34.75 -9.71
CA ASN A 22 -22.52 33.53 -9.28
C ASN A 22 -23.24 32.26 -9.80
N GLY A 23 -24.56 32.23 -9.82
CA GLY A 23 -25.33 31.11 -10.36
C GLY A 23 -25.03 30.86 -11.85
N ARG A 24 -24.92 31.94 -12.65
CA ARG A 24 -24.56 31.81 -14.07
C ARG A 24 -23.10 31.32 -14.25
N VAL A 25 -22.17 31.82 -13.45
CA VAL A 25 -20.77 31.33 -13.45
C VAL A 25 -20.70 29.85 -13.12
N VAL A 26 -21.39 29.40 -12.06
CA VAL A 26 -21.45 27.99 -11.67
C VAL A 26 -22.05 27.15 -12.78
N SER A 27 -23.17 27.60 -13.40
CA SER A 27 -23.77 26.88 -14.52
C SER A 27 -22.82 26.77 -15.72
N ALA A 28 -22.10 27.83 -16.05
CA ALA A 28 -21.12 27.83 -17.16
C ALA A 28 -20.00 26.81 -16.88
N ILE A 29 -19.49 26.74 -15.63
CA ILE A 29 -18.47 25.76 -15.22
C ILE A 29 -19.01 24.33 -15.33
N ILE A 30 -20.21 24.07 -14.80
CA ILE A 30 -20.81 22.73 -14.81
C ILE A 30 -21.13 22.24 -16.23
N LEU A 31 -21.46 23.15 -17.15
CA LEU A 31 -21.77 22.83 -18.55
C LEU A 31 -20.51 22.77 -19.44
N ASP A 32 -19.34 23.14 -18.93
CA ASP A 32 -18.09 23.06 -19.69
C ASP A 32 -17.59 21.59 -19.71
N ASN A 33 -17.67 20.98 -20.89
CA ASN A 33 -17.22 19.59 -21.09
C ASN A 33 -15.72 19.41 -20.78
N LYS A 34 -14.91 20.43 -20.99
CA LYS A 34 -13.46 20.36 -20.71
C LYS A 34 -13.18 20.11 -19.23
N ILE A 35 -13.96 20.72 -18.35
CA ILE A 35 -13.81 20.48 -16.89
C ILE A 35 -14.10 19.03 -16.54
N TRP A 36 -15.12 18.43 -17.15
CA TRP A 36 -15.45 17.02 -16.92
C TRP A 36 -14.38 16.08 -17.48
N ASP A 37 -13.82 16.37 -18.64
CA ASP A 37 -12.71 15.60 -19.20
C ASP A 37 -11.46 15.69 -18.34
N ASP A 38 -11.14 16.88 -17.81
CA ASP A 38 -10.01 17.10 -16.90
C ASP A 38 -10.25 16.37 -15.56
N CYS A 39 -11.46 16.43 -14.99
CA CYS A 39 -11.84 15.68 -13.79
C CYS A 39 -11.74 14.17 -14.00
N PHE A 40 -12.25 13.68 -15.13
CA PHE A 40 -12.18 12.26 -15.47
C PHE A 40 -10.73 11.77 -15.61
N THR A 41 -9.89 12.56 -16.25
CA THR A 41 -8.46 12.29 -16.37
C THR A 41 -7.79 12.27 -15.00
N ALA A 42 -8.07 13.24 -14.14
CA ALA A 42 -7.56 13.28 -12.78
C ALA A 42 -7.99 12.05 -11.98
N CYS A 43 -9.26 11.67 -12.04
CA CYS A 43 -9.79 10.47 -11.38
C CYS A 43 -9.07 9.21 -11.86
N LYS A 44 -8.83 9.06 -13.15
CA LYS A 44 -8.09 7.91 -13.70
C LYS A 44 -6.64 7.86 -13.22
N ILE A 45 -5.95 8.99 -13.16
CA ILE A 45 -4.56 9.08 -12.70
C ILE A 45 -4.46 8.73 -11.20
N VAL A 46 -5.41 9.20 -10.39
CA VAL A 46 -5.40 9.00 -8.93
C VAL A 46 -5.92 7.62 -8.53
N SER A 47 -6.78 7.00 -9.35
CA SER A 47 -7.42 5.71 -9.05
C SER A 47 -6.42 4.60 -8.63
N PRO A 48 -5.34 4.29 -9.37
CA PRO A 48 -4.39 3.27 -8.96
C PRO A 48 -3.70 3.60 -7.62
N LEU A 49 -3.41 4.88 -7.35
CA LEU A 49 -2.82 5.29 -6.08
C LEU A 49 -3.80 5.14 -4.91
N ILE A 50 -5.09 5.43 -5.13
CA ILE A 50 -6.13 5.21 -4.11
C ILE A 50 -6.33 3.71 -3.85
N LYS A 51 -6.31 2.88 -4.90
CA LYS A 51 -6.38 1.42 -4.74
C LYS A 51 -5.21 0.92 -3.88
N LEU A 52 -3.98 1.35 -4.20
CA LEU A 52 -2.80 1.01 -3.40
C LEU A 52 -2.93 1.51 -1.95
N LEU A 53 -3.37 2.75 -1.75
CA LEU A 53 -3.58 3.30 -0.41
C LEU A 53 -4.55 2.44 0.41
N LYS A 54 -5.70 2.07 -0.16
CA LYS A 54 -6.67 1.20 0.50
C LYS A 54 -6.08 -0.16 0.87
N LEU A 55 -5.23 -0.72 -0.01
CA LEU A 55 -4.59 -2.00 0.22
C LEU A 55 -3.59 -1.95 1.37
N VAL A 56 -2.77 -0.88 1.45
CA VAL A 56 -1.76 -0.74 2.51
C VAL A 56 -2.34 -0.23 3.83
N ASP A 57 -3.54 0.31 3.80
CA ASP A 57 -4.29 0.83 4.95
C ASP A 57 -5.18 -0.25 5.62
N ALA A 58 -5.26 -1.42 5.03
CA ALA A 58 -5.97 -2.55 5.61
C ALA A 58 -5.24 -3.05 6.86
N ASP A 59 -5.99 -3.27 7.95
CA ASP A 59 -5.42 -3.63 9.26
C ASP A 59 -5.18 -5.14 9.42
N ASP A 60 -5.71 -5.93 8.54
CA ASP A 60 -5.78 -7.40 8.65
C ASP A 60 -4.49 -8.10 8.21
N LYS A 61 -3.64 -7.44 7.41
CA LYS A 61 -2.40 -8.05 6.90
C LYS A 61 -1.21 -7.08 6.89
N PRO A 62 0.02 -7.61 7.08
CA PRO A 62 1.24 -6.82 6.90
C PRO A 62 1.34 -6.29 5.47
N SER A 63 1.45 -4.97 5.30
CA SER A 63 1.39 -4.31 4.00
C SER A 63 2.73 -3.73 3.51
N LEU A 64 3.78 -3.74 4.35
CA LEU A 64 5.07 -3.14 3.98
C LEU A 64 5.70 -3.81 2.74
N GLY A 65 5.52 -5.11 2.57
CA GLY A 65 6.11 -5.88 1.46
C GLY A 65 5.54 -5.58 0.08
N ILE A 66 4.39 -4.91 -0.01
CA ILE A 66 3.69 -4.69 -1.29
C ILE A 66 3.79 -3.25 -1.81
N ILE A 67 4.25 -2.30 -0.97
CA ILE A 67 4.18 -0.88 -1.31
C ILE A 67 5.10 -0.49 -2.48
N TYR A 68 6.31 -1.05 -2.54
CA TYR A 68 7.26 -0.71 -3.60
C TYR A 68 6.75 -1.19 -4.97
N GLU A 69 6.28 -2.43 -5.04
CA GLU A 69 5.69 -2.98 -6.26
C GLU A 69 4.39 -2.27 -6.65
N GLY A 70 3.53 -1.99 -5.67
CA GLY A 70 2.29 -1.27 -5.89
C GLY A 70 2.50 0.13 -6.48
N MET A 71 3.56 0.84 -6.06
CA MET A 71 3.94 2.12 -6.66
C MET A 71 4.42 1.96 -8.09
N MET A 72 5.26 0.95 -8.38
CA MET A 72 5.72 0.66 -9.75
C MET A 72 4.54 0.32 -10.69
N ARG A 73 3.61 -0.53 -10.23
CA ARG A 73 2.40 -0.88 -10.99
C ARG A 73 1.52 0.34 -11.22
N SER A 74 1.31 1.17 -10.21
CA SER A 74 0.53 2.40 -10.33
C SER A 74 1.12 3.36 -11.36
N GLU A 75 2.44 3.52 -11.37
CA GLU A 75 3.13 4.34 -12.38
C GLU A 75 2.98 3.76 -13.79
N ASN A 76 3.13 2.44 -13.94
CA ASN A 76 2.97 1.77 -15.23
C ASN A 76 1.52 1.92 -15.75
N ARG A 77 0.53 1.76 -14.88
CA ARG A 77 -0.89 1.95 -15.25
C ARG A 77 -1.17 3.38 -15.74
N ILE A 78 -0.55 4.38 -15.12
CA ILE A 78 -0.64 5.77 -15.60
C ILE A 78 -0.01 5.90 -16.98
N LYS A 79 1.17 5.31 -17.22
CA LYS A 79 1.82 5.33 -18.54
C LYS A 79 0.97 4.68 -19.62
N GLU A 80 0.37 3.53 -19.34
CA GLU A 80 -0.54 2.80 -20.24
C GLU A 80 -1.77 3.62 -20.59
N MET A 81 -2.37 4.31 -19.63
CA MET A 81 -3.53 5.18 -19.83
C MET A 81 -3.26 6.27 -20.90
N PHE A 82 -2.04 6.75 -20.95
CA PHE A 82 -1.58 7.70 -21.97
C PHE A 82 -0.93 7.02 -23.20
N LYS A 83 -1.15 5.71 -23.39
CA LYS A 83 -0.58 4.92 -24.49
C LYS A 83 0.94 5.08 -24.60
N HIS A 84 1.62 5.15 -23.44
CA HIS A 84 3.06 5.39 -23.32
C HIS A 84 3.58 6.69 -23.97
N SER A 85 2.70 7.66 -24.25
CA SER A 85 3.11 8.99 -24.74
C SER A 85 3.81 9.77 -23.61
N LYS A 86 5.13 9.84 -23.66
CA LYS A 86 5.96 10.46 -22.62
C LYS A 86 5.54 11.90 -22.31
N ILE A 87 5.25 12.68 -23.32
CA ILE A 87 4.82 14.09 -23.17
C ILE A 87 3.53 14.17 -22.36
N ALA A 88 2.61 13.22 -22.54
CA ALA A 88 1.31 13.23 -21.91
C ALA A 88 1.36 12.75 -20.43
N TYR A 89 2.11 11.71 -20.10
CA TYR A 89 2.15 11.18 -18.74
C TYR A 89 3.22 11.80 -17.84
N GLN A 90 4.31 12.31 -18.42
CA GLN A 90 5.48 12.79 -17.66
C GLN A 90 5.13 13.83 -16.59
N PRO A 91 4.28 14.83 -16.80
CA PRO A 91 3.96 15.81 -15.76
C PRO A 91 3.37 15.17 -14.50
N TYR A 92 2.58 14.13 -14.66
CA TYR A 92 1.94 13.41 -13.54
C TYR A 92 2.91 12.47 -12.84
N THR A 93 3.67 11.69 -13.59
CA THR A 93 4.65 10.76 -13.02
C THR A 93 5.81 11.48 -12.34
N GLU A 94 6.23 12.63 -12.81
CA GLU A 94 7.24 13.47 -12.13
C GLU A 94 6.77 13.94 -10.76
N ILE A 95 5.52 14.39 -10.65
CA ILE A 95 4.95 14.77 -9.34
C ILE A 95 4.91 13.58 -8.40
N ILE A 96 4.40 12.43 -8.88
CA ILE A 96 4.30 11.19 -8.08
C ILE A 96 5.69 10.74 -7.62
N ASN A 97 6.65 10.64 -8.54
CA ASN A 97 7.99 10.17 -8.24
C ASN A 97 8.74 11.14 -7.31
N SER A 98 8.62 12.44 -7.54
CA SER A 98 9.21 13.44 -6.63
C SER A 98 8.66 13.30 -5.20
N ARG A 99 7.37 13.04 -5.02
CA ARG A 99 6.78 12.82 -3.70
C ARG A 99 7.18 11.48 -3.11
N TRP A 100 7.19 10.44 -3.92
CA TRP A 100 7.62 9.11 -3.52
C TRP A 100 9.07 9.11 -3.05
N ASP A 101 10.00 9.57 -3.87
CA ASP A 101 11.44 9.56 -3.56
C ASP A 101 11.79 10.45 -2.37
N LYS A 102 11.16 11.64 -2.26
CA LYS A 102 11.49 12.60 -1.21
C LYS A 102 10.91 12.24 0.15
N HIS A 103 9.68 11.72 0.20
CA HIS A 103 8.93 11.62 1.45
C HIS A 103 8.63 10.19 1.89
N LEU A 104 8.38 9.28 0.95
CA LEU A 104 7.81 7.97 1.25
C LEU A 104 8.83 6.84 1.09
N LYS A 105 9.61 6.85 0.01
CA LYS A 105 10.57 5.79 -0.29
C LYS A 105 11.72 5.78 0.72
N LYS A 106 11.95 4.62 1.32
CA LYS A 106 13.08 4.33 2.21
C LYS A 106 13.78 3.06 1.76
N ASN A 107 15.03 2.86 2.16
CA ASN A 107 15.78 1.62 1.90
C ASN A 107 15.00 0.37 2.34
N LEU A 108 14.20 0.49 3.40
CA LEU A 108 13.33 -0.57 3.88
C LEU A 108 12.34 -1.05 2.81
N HIS A 109 11.70 -0.14 2.07
CA HIS A 109 10.71 -0.50 1.03
C HIS A 109 11.38 -1.19 -0.17
N ALA A 110 12.57 -0.75 -0.54
CA ALA A 110 13.35 -1.39 -1.59
C ALA A 110 13.79 -2.81 -1.16
N ALA A 111 14.25 -2.98 0.07
CA ALA A 111 14.61 -4.27 0.62
C ALA A 111 13.40 -5.22 0.73
N THR A 112 12.23 -4.72 1.12
CA THR A 112 11.01 -5.55 1.19
C THR A 112 10.56 -6.04 -0.17
N TYR A 113 10.76 -5.27 -1.24
CA TYR A 113 10.45 -5.71 -2.59
C TYR A 113 11.31 -6.92 -3.02
N PHE A 114 12.61 -6.91 -2.69
CA PHE A 114 13.50 -8.06 -2.93
C PHE A 114 13.12 -9.27 -2.07
N LEU A 115 12.84 -9.04 -0.78
CA LEU A 115 12.55 -10.12 0.17
C LEU A 115 11.11 -10.63 0.11
N ASN A 116 10.22 -9.96 -0.62
CA ASN A 116 8.87 -10.45 -0.85
C ASN A 116 8.89 -11.57 -1.89
N PRO A 117 8.64 -12.84 -1.50
CA PRO A 117 8.72 -13.96 -2.43
C PRO A 117 7.70 -13.86 -3.57
N ALA A 118 6.52 -13.28 -3.34
CA ALA A 118 5.52 -13.09 -4.38
C ALA A 118 5.98 -12.12 -5.47
N CYS A 119 6.78 -11.11 -5.11
CA CYS A 119 7.40 -10.19 -6.06
C CYS A 119 8.64 -10.81 -6.71
N PHE A 120 9.54 -11.36 -5.89
CA PHE A 120 10.85 -11.85 -6.35
C PHE A 120 10.75 -13.02 -7.33
N PHE A 121 9.79 -13.93 -7.14
CA PHE A 121 9.58 -15.06 -8.05
C PHE A 121 8.59 -14.76 -9.20
N ASP A 122 8.14 -13.50 -9.32
CA ASP A 122 7.32 -13.09 -10.45
C ASP A 122 8.17 -12.97 -11.73
N GLU A 123 7.61 -13.37 -12.88
CA GLU A 123 8.30 -13.34 -14.18
C GLU A 123 8.65 -11.90 -14.60
N ASN A 124 7.89 -10.93 -14.13
CA ASN A 124 8.11 -9.51 -14.41
C ASN A 124 9.06 -8.83 -13.42
N TYR A 125 9.61 -9.58 -12.44
CA TYR A 125 10.52 -9.01 -11.46
C TYR A 125 11.74 -8.37 -12.13
N LYS A 126 12.02 -7.14 -11.73
CA LYS A 126 13.21 -6.40 -12.20
C LYS A 126 14.00 -5.90 -10.99
N GLU A 127 15.21 -6.43 -10.85
CA GLU A 127 16.12 -5.96 -9.84
C GLU A 127 16.69 -4.58 -10.23
N ALA A 128 16.22 -3.54 -9.57
CA ALA A 128 16.75 -2.21 -9.74
C ALA A 128 17.94 -1.96 -8.78
N SER A 129 18.85 -1.08 -9.16
CA SER A 129 20.04 -0.77 -8.36
C SER A 129 19.76 -0.23 -6.96
N ASP A 130 18.66 0.47 -6.79
CA ASP A 130 18.20 0.99 -5.51
C ASP A 130 17.64 -0.11 -4.60
N VAL A 131 17.08 -1.18 -5.17
CA VAL A 131 16.59 -2.35 -4.43
C VAL A 131 17.75 -3.06 -3.76
N MET A 132 18.80 -3.36 -4.51
CA MET A 132 19.98 -4.03 -3.95
C MET A 132 20.71 -3.13 -2.92
N ARG A 133 20.88 -1.86 -3.23
CA ARG A 133 21.46 -0.92 -2.26
C ARG A 133 20.66 -0.87 -0.96
N GLY A 134 19.34 -0.75 -1.05
CA GLY A 134 18.47 -0.73 0.14
C GLY A 134 18.55 -2.02 0.96
N LEU A 135 18.68 -3.18 0.30
CA LEU A 135 18.87 -4.46 0.97
C LEU A 135 20.22 -4.52 1.69
N LEU A 136 21.31 -4.12 1.03
CA LEU A 136 22.66 -4.14 1.63
C LEU A 136 22.76 -3.19 2.84
N ASP A 137 22.17 -2.01 2.74
CA ASP A 137 22.12 -1.05 3.85
C ASP A 137 21.34 -1.62 5.04
N LEU A 138 20.22 -2.31 4.77
CA LEU A 138 19.41 -2.94 5.81
C LEU A 138 20.14 -4.09 6.49
N ILE A 139 20.81 -4.96 5.73
CA ILE A 139 21.63 -6.05 6.26
C ILE A 139 22.74 -5.51 7.14
N THR A 140 23.47 -4.49 6.66
CA THR A 140 24.55 -3.85 7.41
C THR A 140 24.04 -3.27 8.74
N LEU A 141 22.89 -2.59 8.71
CA LEU A 141 22.27 -2.05 9.92
C LEU A 141 21.83 -3.16 10.89
N HIS A 142 21.18 -4.20 10.36
CA HIS A 142 20.72 -5.35 11.16
C HIS A 142 21.89 -6.07 11.83
N CYS A 143 22.95 -6.34 11.09
CA CYS A 143 24.14 -7.02 11.61
C CYS A 143 24.87 -6.16 12.65
N LYS A 144 24.97 -4.85 12.44
CA LYS A 144 25.54 -3.92 13.41
C LYS A 144 24.79 -3.93 14.74
N VAL A 145 23.46 -3.92 14.69
CA VAL A 145 22.63 -3.91 15.91
C VAL A 145 22.71 -5.24 16.67
N ASN A 146 22.80 -6.37 15.94
CA ASN A 146 22.81 -7.71 16.53
C ASN A 146 24.23 -8.30 16.69
N ASN A 147 25.26 -7.50 16.43
CA ASN A 147 26.68 -7.92 16.53
C ASN A 147 27.00 -9.15 15.67
N LEU A 148 26.48 -9.19 14.44
CA LEU A 148 26.67 -10.25 13.44
C LEU A 148 27.65 -9.80 12.35
N ASP A 149 28.25 -10.78 11.66
CA ASP A 149 29.07 -10.48 10.48
C ASP A 149 28.19 -10.18 9.27
N SER A 150 28.27 -8.95 8.76
CA SER A 150 27.52 -8.51 7.59
C SER A 150 27.94 -9.19 6.29
N VAL A 151 29.22 -9.60 6.18
CA VAL A 151 29.72 -10.28 4.97
C VAL A 151 29.13 -11.69 4.88
N GLU A 152 29.08 -12.41 6.00
CA GLU A 152 28.43 -13.73 6.03
C GLU A 152 26.92 -13.62 5.71
N ALA A 153 26.24 -12.62 6.30
CA ALA A 153 24.85 -12.36 5.97
C ALA A 153 24.62 -12.02 4.48
N MET A 154 25.54 -11.29 3.85
CA MET A 154 25.47 -10.97 2.42
C MET A 154 25.67 -12.19 1.52
N LYS A 155 26.42 -13.22 1.96
CA LYS A 155 26.55 -14.48 1.21
C LYS A 155 25.22 -15.21 1.07
N GLU A 156 24.34 -15.08 2.04
CA GLU A 156 23.00 -15.70 2.02
C GLU A 156 22.13 -15.14 0.88
N ILE A 157 22.38 -13.89 0.42
CA ILE A 157 21.68 -13.30 -0.71
C ILE A 157 21.80 -14.17 -1.96
N HIS A 158 22.99 -14.77 -2.17
CA HIS A 158 23.21 -15.63 -3.33
C HIS A 158 22.36 -16.91 -3.30
N LEU A 159 22.12 -17.48 -2.11
CA LEU A 159 21.27 -18.67 -1.98
C LEU A 159 19.83 -18.34 -2.42
N TYR A 160 19.29 -17.23 -1.96
CA TYR A 160 17.95 -16.78 -2.32
C TYR A 160 17.85 -16.37 -3.79
N ARG A 161 18.78 -15.50 -4.26
CA ARG A 161 18.81 -14.99 -5.63
C ARG A 161 18.97 -16.12 -6.67
N ASP A 162 19.91 -17.02 -6.43
CA ASP A 162 20.23 -18.11 -7.34
C ASP A 162 19.32 -19.32 -7.17
N ARG A 163 18.33 -19.21 -6.27
CA ARG A 163 17.34 -20.27 -5.98
C ARG A 163 18.03 -21.59 -5.62
N LYS A 164 18.91 -21.56 -4.63
CA LYS A 164 19.66 -22.73 -4.17
C LYS A 164 19.08 -23.29 -2.89
N GLU A 165 19.38 -24.56 -2.60
CA GLU A 165 18.98 -25.26 -1.38
C GLU A 165 17.48 -25.27 -1.12
N SER A 166 17.01 -24.72 0.03
CA SER A 166 15.59 -24.67 0.35
C SER A 166 14.76 -23.82 -0.61
N PHE A 167 15.41 -22.90 -1.31
CA PHE A 167 14.76 -22.01 -2.27
C PHE A 167 14.56 -22.63 -3.67
N ASP A 168 15.20 -23.79 -3.98
CA ASP A 168 15.05 -24.49 -5.26
C ASP A 168 13.83 -25.44 -5.28
N ARG A 169 13.08 -25.53 -4.20
CA ARG A 169 11.93 -26.43 -4.12
C ARG A 169 10.76 -25.92 -4.98
N PRO A 170 10.13 -26.79 -5.80
CA PRO A 170 8.93 -26.41 -6.56
C PRO A 170 7.80 -25.86 -5.67
N GLU A 171 7.72 -26.34 -4.41
CA GLU A 171 6.77 -25.88 -3.43
C GLU A 171 7.03 -24.42 -3.03
N ALA A 172 8.30 -23.99 -2.93
CA ALA A 172 8.67 -22.62 -2.60
C ALA A 172 8.13 -21.63 -3.64
N PHE A 173 8.22 -21.97 -4.93
CA PHE A 173 7.67 -21.14 -6.02
C PHE A 173 6.15 -21.09 -5.99
N ARG A 174 5.49 -22.23 -5.81
CA ARG A 174 4.03 -22.29 -5.76
C ARG A 174 3.46 -21.62 -4.52
N ALA A 175 4.18 -21.70 -3.43
CA ALA A 175 3.80 -21.09 -2.15
C ALA A 175 4.06 -19.58 -2.10
N ALA A 176 4.98 -19.05 -2.89
CA ALA A 176 5.36 -17.64 -2.90
C ALA A 176 4.18 -16.68 -3.11
N LYS A 177 3.20 -17.10 -3.91
CA LYS A 177 1.96 -16.34 -4.19
C LYS A 177 0.76 -16.76 -3.34
N LYS A 178 0.89 -17.76 -2.47
CA LYS A 178 -0.24 -18.33 -1.70
C LYS A 178 -0.12 -18.15 -0.20
N LEU A 179 1.10 -18.09 0.31
CA LEU A 179 1.37 -17.91 1.74
C LEU A 179 1.64 -16.46 2.07
N GLN A 180 1.37 -16.07 3.29
CA GLN A 180 1.86 -14.80 3.81
C GLN A 180 3.38 -14.76 3.72
N HIS A 181 3.94 -13.62 3.36
CA HIS A 181 5.37 -13.49 3.06
C HIS A 181 6.27 -13.89 4.26
N ASN A 182 5.84 -13.59 5.47
CA ASN A 182 6.50 -14.01 6.70
C ASN A 182 6.40 -15.52 6.95
N GLU A 183 5.27 -16.16 6.64
CA GLU A 183 5.09 -17.61 6.74
C GLU A 183 5.95 -18.33 5.72
N TRP A 184 6.03 -17.80 4.51
CA TRP A 184 6.90 -18.33 3.47
C TRP A 184 8.37 -18.36 3.93
N TRP A 185 8.86 -17.27 4.49
CA TRP A 185 10.22 -17.20 5.03
C TRP A 185 10.45 -18.16 6.20
N ARG A 186 9.44 -18.40 7.05
CA ARG A 186 9.52 -19.39 8.10
C ARG A 186 9.75 -20.80 7.58
N LEU A 187 9.10 -21.16 6.47
CA LEU A 187 9.15 -22.49 5.90
C LEU A 187 10.40 -22.71 5.04
N PHE A 188 10.75 -21.74 4.23
CA PHE A 188 11.77 -21.90 3.19
C PHE A 188 13.07 -21.13 3.46
N GLY A 189 13.11 -20.23 4.43
CA GLY A 189 14.28 -19.40 4.72
C GLY A 189 15.40 -20.07 5.53
N GLY A 190 15.25 -21.34 5.90
CA GLY A 190 16.17 -22.02 6.83
C GLY A 190 17.63 -22.11 6.35
N SER A 191 17.88 -22.10 5.04
CA SER A 191 19.24 -22.09 4.47
C SER A 191 19.92 -20.73 4.54
N ALA A 192 19.19 -19.66 4.85
CA ALA A 192 19.65 -18.28 4.93
C ALA A 192 19.14 -17.63 6.24
N PRO A 193 19.66 -18.02 7.41
CA PRO A 193 19.07 -17.64 8.69
C PRO A 193 19.12 -16.14 9.00
N CYS A 194 20.14 -15.42 8.58
CA CYS A 194 20.21 -13.97 8.75
C CYS A 194 19.16 -13.27 7.87
N LEU A 195 19.10 -13.67 6.61
CA LEU A 195 18.13 -13.14 5.65
C LEU A 195 16.69 -13.50 6.05
N GLN A 196 16.47 -14.71 6.59
CA GLN A 196 15.21 -15.14 7.17
C GLN A 196 14.76 -14.23 8.31
N ASN A 197 15.65 -13.96 9.28
CA ASN A 197 15.34 -13.09 10.41
C ASN A 197 14.98 -11.66 9.96
N ILE A 198 15.71 -11.12 9.00
CA ILE A 198 15.41 -9.82 8.41
C ILE A 198 14.05 -9.87 7.71
N GLY A 199 13.83 -10.86 6.84
CA GLY A 199 12.59 -11.04 6.11
C GLY A 199 11.38 -11.15 7.02
N LEU A 200 11.44 -12.02 8.05
CA LEU A 200 10.39 -12.17 9.06
C LEU A 200 10.08 -10.85 9.75
N ARG A 201 11.10 -10.09 10.14
CA ARG A 201 10.92 -8.84 10.88
C ARG A 201 10.26 -7.75 10.04
N ILE A 202 10.72 -7.57 8.81
CA ILE A 202 10.23 -6.45 7.98
C ILE A 202 8.93 -6.77 7.25
N LEU A 203 8.76 -8.01 6.78
CA LEU A 203 7.54 -8.42 6.07
C LEU A 203 6.34 -8.65 7.00
N SER A 204 6.55 -8.64 8.31
CA SER A 204 5.46 -8.66 9.29
C SER A 204 4.96 -7.26 9.68
N GLN A 205 5.50 -6.20 9.09
CA GLN A 205 5.15 -4.83 9.46
C GLN A 205 4.06 -4.24 8.56
N ALA A 206 3.18 -3.44 9.17
CA ALA A 206 2.29 -2.57 8.44
C ALA A 206 3.08 -1.39 7.82
N TYR A 207 2.64 -0.90 6.67
CA TYR A 207 3.20 0.29 6.03
C TYR A 207 2.61 1.58 6.62
N ALA A 208 1.31 1.59 6.86
CA ALA A 208 0.58 2.76 7.32
C ALA A 208 0.42 2.80 8.84
N SER A 209 0.39 4.00 9.39
CA SER A 209 0.08 4.25 10.82
C SER A 209 -1.42 4.35 11.10
N SER A 210 -2.26 4.14 10.12
CA SER A 210 -3.72 4.28 10.22
C SER A 210 -4.34 3.35 11.26
N GLY A 211 -3.77 2.15 11.46
CA GLY A 211 -4.15 1.28 12.56
C GLY A 211 -4.01 1.94 13.94
N CYS A 212 -2.97 2.78 14.12
CA CYS A 212 -2.83 3.58 15.33
C CYS A 212 -3.89 4.70 15.41
N GLU A 213 -4.21 5.35 14.28
CA GLU A 213 -5.19 6.44 14.22
C GLU A 213 -6.62 5.94 14.45
N LYS A 214 -6.96 4.74 13.99
CA LYS A 214 -8.23 4.08 14.30
C LYS A 214 -8.43 3.90 15.80
N ASN A 215 -7.36 3.64 16.55
CA ASN A 215 -7.41 3.58 18.01
C ASN A 215 -7.74 4.95 18.65
N TRP A 216 -7.39 6.08 18.02
CA TRP A 216 -7.74 7.39 18.56
C TRP A 216 -9.25 7.61 18.61
N SER A 217 -9.99 7.14 17.61
CA SER A 217 -11.45 7.21 17.64
C SER A 217 -12.03 6.37 18.78
N LEU A 218 -11.45 5.20 19.04
CA LEU A 218 -11.82 4.34 20.15
C LEU A 218 -11.48 4.97 21.51
N PHE A 219 -10.28 5.58 21.64
CA PHE A 219 -9.93 6.38 22.81
C PHE A 219 -10.92 7.51 23.04
N HIS A 220 -11.32 8.22 21.99
CA HIS A 220 -12.30 9.31 22.08
C HIS A 220 -13.70 8.82 22.51
N GLN A 221 -14.11 7.63 22.07
CA GLN A 221 -15.40 7.04 22.48
C GLN A 221 -15.41 6.62 23.95
N ILE A 222 -14.29 6.07 24.43
CA ILE A 222 -14.17 5.58 25.82
C ILE A 222 -13.87 6.76 26.77
N HIS A 223 -12.96 7.65 26.38
CA HIS A 223 -12.56 8.81 27.16
C HIS A 223 -13.40 10.04 26.79
N THR A 224 -14.62 10.13 27.33
CA THR A 224 -15.49 11.28 27.14
C THR A 224 -15.35 12.26 28.33
N LYS A 225 -15.76 13.53 28.15
CA LYS A 225 -15.79 14.55 29.23
C LYS A 225 -16.53 14.08 30.49
N ARG A 226 -17.45 13.13 30.37
CA ARG A 226 -18.19 12.53 31.49
C ARG A 226 -17.44 11.35 32.15
N ARG A 227 -16.45 10.75 31.48
CA ARG A 227 -15.69 9.56 31.93
C ARG A 227 -14.19 9.84 32.04
N ASN A 228 -13.79 11.07 32.35
CA ASN A 228 -12.39 11.48 32.48
C ASN A 228 -11.71 11.03 33.78
N ARG A 229 -12.38 10.21 34.62
CA ARG A 229 -11.85 9.68 35.89
C ARG A 229 -11.22 8.28 35.75
N LEU A 230 -11.14 7.72 34.52
CA LEU A 230 -10.45 6.46 34.31
C LEU A 230 -8.94 6.69 34.41
N GLU A 231 -8.26 5.85 35.20
CA GLU A 231 -6.80 5.79 35.21
C GLU A 231 -6.27 5.43 33.82
N HIS A 232 -5.10 5.94 33.47
CA HIS A 232 -4.50 5.75 32.14
C HIS A 232 -4.30 4.26 31.80
N ASP A 233 -3.87 3.44 32.75
CA ASP A 233 -3.65 2.01 32.56
C ASP A 233 -4.97 1.30 32.26
N ARG A 234 -6.01 1.58 33.00
CA ARG A 234 -7.35 1.04 32.76
C ARG A 234 -7.93 1.43 31.41
N LEU A 235 -7.70 2.69 31.00
CA LEU A 235 -8.12 3.16 29.69
C LEU A 235 -7.38 2.41 28.58
N SER A 236 -6.08 2.22 28.70
CA SER A 236 -5.24 1.47 27.77
C SER A 236 -5.68 0.01 27.68
N ASP A 237 -5.97 -0.63 28.78
CA ASP A 237 -6.45 -2.03 28.84
C ASP A 237 -7.82 -2.18 28.14
N ILE A 238 -8.74 -1.24 28.35
CA ILE A 238 -10.06 -1.26 27.71
C ILE A 238 -9.92 -1.06 26.19
N VAL A 239 -9.08 -0.12 25.76
CA VAL A 239 -8.81 0.09 24.32
C VAL A 239 -8.19 -1.15 23.71
N TYR A 240 -7.18 -1.73 24.34
CA TYR A 240 -6.52 -2.95 23.89
C TYR A 240 -7.50 -4.12 23.76
N ALA A 241 -8.30 -4.37 24.78
CA ALA A 241 -9.29 -5.45 24.78
C ALA A 241 -10.36 -5.23 23.67
N THR A 242 -10.87 -4.01 23.56
CA THR A 242 -11.91 -3.67 22.56
C THR A 242 -11.38 -3.81 21.14
N TYR A 243 -10.17 -3.32 20.89
CA TYR A 243 -9.52 -3.43 19.58
C TYR A 243 -9.29 -4.89 19.17
N ASN A 244 -8.75 -5.71 20.10
CA ASN A 244 -8.50 -7.12 19.81
C ASN A 244 -9.80 -7.93 19.64
N LEU A 245 -10.88 -7.59 20.34
CA LEU A 245 -12.19 -8.19 20.13
C LEU A 245 -12.75 -7.82 18.76
N HIS A 246 -12.54 -6.58 18.33
CA HIS A 246 -12.96 -6.13 17.00
C HIS A 246 -12.20 -6.85 15.89
N LEU A 247 -10.88 -7.00 16.01
CA LEU A 247 -10.07 -7.78 15.07
C LEU A 247 -10.52 -9.25 14.98
N LYS A 248 -10.87 -9.85 16.12
CA LYS A 248 -11.39 -11.23 16.14
C LYS A 248 -12.76 -11.36 15.48
N SER A 249 -13.66 -10.42 15.68
CA SER A 249 -14.99 -10.42 15.04
C SER A 249 -14.91 -10.16 13.55
N SER A 250 -14.06 -9.24 13.12
CA SER A 250 -13.81 -8.96 11.69
C SER A 250 -13.14 -10.15 10.96
N GLY A 251 -12.30 -10.92 11.66
CA GLY A 251 -11.69 -12.15 11.12
C GLY A 251 -12.65 -13.33 11.00
N HIS A 252 -13.86 -13.25 11.59
CA HIS A 252 -14.90 -14.27 11.46
C HIS A 252 -16.03 -13.90 10.48
N GLU A 253 -16.20 -12.61 10.17
CA GLU A 253 -17.15 -12.11 9.17
C GLU A 253 -16.50 -11.69 7.85
N GLY A 254 -15.18 -11.58 7.82
CA GLY A 254 -14.42 -11.38 6.59
C GLY A 254 -14.35 -12.69 5.84
N ASP A 255 -15.25 -12.87 4.87
CA ASP A 255 -14.99 -13.77 3.75
C ASP A 255 -13.50 -13.68 3.41
N ASP A 256 -12.87 -14.84 3.31
CA ASP A 256 -11.53 -15.06 2.81
C ASP A 256 -11.10 -13.99 1.79
N ILE A 257 -10.61 -12.84 2.28
CA ILE A 257 -9.68 -12.05 1.51
C ILE A 257 -8.38 -12.86 1.56
N ASN A 258 -8.47 -14.02 0.94
CA ASN A 258 -7.35 -14.86 0.60
C ASN A 258 -6.34 -14.01 -0.14
N GLU A 259 -5.08 -14.37 -0.05
CA GLU A 259 -3.99 -13.88 -0.90
C GLU A 259 -4.34 -13.90 -2.40
N ALA A 260 -5.28 -14.78 -2.82
CA ALA A 260 -6.00 -14.72 -4.08
C ALA A 260 -6.71 -13.37 -4.28
N ASN A 261 -7.27 -12.75 -3.26
CA ASN A 261 -7.89 -11.42 -3.33
C ASN A 261 -6.85 -10.28 -3.36
N LEU A 262 -5.68 -10.45 -2.75
CA LEU A 262 -4.57 -9.52 -2.95
C LEU A 262 -4.06 -9.59 -4.39
N GLN A 263 -3.96 -10.79 -4.94
CA GLN A 263 -3.65 -10.99 -6.36
C GLN A 263 -4.81 -10.57 -7.26
N GLN A 264 -6.06 -10.77 -6.84
CA GLN A 264 -7.24 -10.28 -7.55
C GLN A 264 -7.31 -8.76 -7.49
N VAL A 265 -7.10 -8.14 -6.34
CA VAL A 265 -6.98 -6.67 -6.21
C VAL A 265 -5.75 -6.16 -6.95
N MET A 266 -4.64 -6.92 -6.98
CA MET A 266 -3.47 -6.59 -7.80
C MET A 266 -3.70 -6.91 -9.28
N ALA A 267 -4.51 -7.91 -9.64
CA ALA A 267 -4.97 -8.18 -10.99
C ALA A 267 -6.04 -7.17 -11.45
N ASP A 268 -6.93 -6.72 -10.56
CA ASP A 268 -7.87 -5.62 -10.79
C ASP A 268 -7.16 -4.25 -10.96
N PHE A 269 -5.85 -4.18 -10.73
CA PHE A 269 -5.03 -3.08 -11.23
C PHE A 269 -4.83 -3.18 -12.74
N ASP A 270 -4.98 -4.35 -13.34
CA ASP A 270 -4.79 -4.59 -14.76
C ASP A 270 -6.12 -4.46 -15.57
N ASP A 271 -7.30 -4.39 -14.92
CA ASP A 271 -8.60 -4.06 -15.49
C ASP A 271 -9.01 -2.59 -15.27
#